data_400046a8e42a0ce7ec41af8b5c918ea8
#
_entry.id   400046a8e42a0ce7ec41af8b5c918ea8
#
_cell.length_a   1.000
_cell.length_b   1.000
_cell.length_c   1.000
_cell.angle_alpha   90.00
_cell.angle_beta   90.00
_cell.angle_gamma   90.00
#
_symmetry.space_group_name_H-M   'P 1'
#
loop_
_entity.id
_entity.type
_entity.pdbx_description
1 polymer ?
#
loop_
_entity_poly.entity_id
_entity_poly.type
_entity_poly.pdbx_seq_one_letter_code
_entity_poly.pdbx_strand_id
1 'polypeptide(L)'
;MKKKLTLAVLLLAVIGGGAVYFTQYYPEQAEIRKLERLLEREQHYADIKASEELENFPAERLRVLAEKGYPAAQFQLAKIYKSNDQEEFAKKWYEKAVAQNYAEAYYQLSNLYKQRKDEYLEKAIQLGSYNAKDSQALRLLAKGDKLSAIMLLTQNAEAGFPASQAHLGNAYFYGDGVQQDWQKAFYWYSEAYKNIKINSSSDFFLLLLGRVDFDIYQNLVTLYLLGLVSPKNEEMVEELLNRCNEHSTCKEKKITDITDLKLNILSRDDLPKQPELQEKIEAIKEELVLSKDPKVLIKLGELEKDKSKAQKYFGDACDLRSQEGCDKYRELNQKQDINK
;
A
#
# COMPACT_ATOMS: atom_id res chain seq x y z
N MET A 1 -18.06 -40.61 54.17
CA MET A 1 -18.89 -39.43 53.88
C MET A 1 -18.09 -38.16 53.56
N LYS A 2 -17.05 -37.80 54.34
CA LYS A 2 -16.28 -36.56 54.10
C LYS A 2 -15.66 -36.46 52.71
N LYS A 3 -15.12 -37.53 52.11
CA LYS A 3 -14.51 -37.50 50.77
C LYS A 3 -15.55 -37.28 49.65
N LYS A 4 -16.80 -37.75 49.80
CA LYS A 4 -17.88 -37.53 48.83
C LYS A 4 -18.39 -36.08 48.91
N LEU A 5 -18.40 -35.50 50.12
CA LEU A 5 -18.83 -34.10 50.31
C LEU A 5 -17.81 -33.14 49.72
N THR A 6 -16.50 -33.42 49.90
CA THR A 6 -15.41 -32.60 49.30
C THR A 6 -15.44 -32.65 47.76
N LEU A 7 -15.73 -33.84 47.21
CA LEU A 7 -15.86 -33.98 45.75
C LEU A 7 -17.10 -33.29 45.21
N ALA A 8 -18.23 -33.33 45.94
CA ALA A 8 -19.47 -32.61 45.56
C ALA A 8 -19.28 -31.07 45.67
N VAL A 9 -18.58 -30.58 46.69
CA VAL A 9 -18.28 -29.14 46.82
C VAL A 9 -17.29 -28.69 45.76
N LEU A 10 -16.28 -29.49 45.42
CA LEU A 10 -15.38 -29.24 44.30
C LEU A 10 -16.11 -29.28 42.96
N LEU A 11 -17.02 -30.23 42.77
CA LEU A 11 -17.88 -30.31 41.58
C LEU A 11 -18.83 -29.11 41.48
N LEU A 12 -19.43 -28.67 42.57
CA LEU A 12 -20.29 -27.48 42.60
C LEU A 12 -19.48 -26.19 42.40
N ALA A 13 -18.26 -26.08 42.93
CA ALA A 13 -17.36 -24.98 42.66
C ALA A 13 -16.88 -24.97 41.20
N VAL A 14 -16.60 -26.16 40.63
CA VAL A 14 -16.28 -26.31 39.20
C VAL A 14 -17.50 -26.03 38.36
N ILE A 15 -18.69 -26.47 38.73
CA ILE A 15 -19.93 -26.19 37.96
C ILE A 15 -20.30 -24.71 38.10
N GLY A 16 -20.30 -24.14 39.32
CA GLY A 16 -20.60 -22.73 39.55
C GLY A 16 -19.52 -21.81 38.97
N GLY A 17 -18.27 -22.02 39.32
CA GLY A 17 -17.12 -21.28 38.79
C GLY A 17 -16.90 -21.54 37.30
N GLY A 18 -17.08 -22.81 36.87
CA GLY A 18 -17.03 -23.22 35.49
C GLY A 18 -18.15 -22.61 34.66
N ALA A 19 -19.38 -22.55 35.17
CA ALA A 19 -20.49 -21.91 34.46
C ALA A 19 -20.24 -20.41 34.29
N VAL A 20 -19.78 -19.71 35.32
CA VAL A 20 -19.39 -18.30 35.22
C VAL A 20 -18.18 -18.13 34.28
N TYR A 21 -17.17 -19.00 34.38
CA TYR A 21 -16.01 -18.98 33.49
C TYR A 21 -16.41 -19.25 32.04
N PHE A 22 -17.21 -20.28 31.76
CA PHE A 22 -17.65 -20.65 30.41
C PHE A 22 -18.72 -19.70 29.84
N THR A 23 -19.56 -19.10 30.65
CA THR A 23 -20.63 -18.23 30.16
C THR A 23 -20.24 -16.75 30.09
N GLN A 24 -19.31 -16.31 30.89
CA GLN A 24 -18.95 -14.91 30.99
C GLN A 24 -17.46 -14.64 30.71
N TYR A 25 -16.55 -15.37 31.36
CA TYR A 25 -15.11 -15.11 31.26
C TYR A 25 -14.47 -15.79 30.04
N TYR A 26 -14.79 -17.06 29.77
CA TYR A 26 -14.20 -17.81 28.65
C TYR A 26 -14.55 -17.22 27.27
N PRO A 27 -15.81 -16.83 26.99
CA PRO A 27 -16.13 -16.15 25.74
C PRO A 27 -15.37 -14.84 25.56
N GLU A 28 -15.23 -14.05 26.62
CA GLU A 28 -14.48 -12.80 26.60
C GLU A 28 -13.00 -13.02 26.23
N GLN A 29 -12.33 -13.99 26.88
CA GLN A 29 -10.94 -14.33 26.57
C GLN A 29 -10.78 -14.87 25.13
N ALA A 30 -11.78 -15.58 24.63
CA ALA A 30 -11.78 -16.06 23.25
C ALA A 30 -11.91 -14.89 22.25
N GLU A 31 -12.75 -13.92 22.54
CA GLU A 31 -12.90 -12.70 21.73
C GLU A 31 -11.63 -11.85 21.74
N ILE A 32 -10.98 -11.67 22.88
CA ILE A 32 -9.71 -10.95 22.99
C ILE A 32 -8.64 -11.63 22.15
N ARG A 33 -8.46 -12.94 22.31
CA ARG A 33 -7.50 -13.71 21.48
C ARG A 33 -7.84 -13.66 19.98
N LYS A 34 -9.13 -13.57 19.64
CA LYS A 34 -9.54 -13.34 18.25
C LYS A 34 -9.11 -11.96 17.79
N LEU A 35 -9.40 -10.92 18.56
CA LEU A 35 -9.02 -9.53 18.26
C LEU A 35 -7.50 -9.37 18.13
N GLU A 36 -6.74 -9.91 19.06
CA GLU A 36 -5.27 -9.86 19.02
C GLU A 36 -4.73 -10.53 17.75
N ARG A 37 -5.21 -11.72 17.40
CA ARG A 37 -4.81 -12.41 16.17
C ARG A 37 -5.19 -11.63 14.90
N LEU A 38 -6.36 -10.98 14.89
CA LEU A 38 -6.77 -10.17 13.75
C LEU A 38 -5.87 -8.94 13.59
N LEU A 39 -5.53 -8.28 14.70
CA LEU A 39 -4.61 -7.14 14.68
C LEU A 39 -3.19 -7.55 14.26
N GLU A 40 -2.71 -8.69 14.73
CA GLU A 40 -1.42 -9.24 14.31
C GLU A 40 -1.41 -9.53 12.81
N ARG A 41 -2.46 -10.16 12.28
CA ARG A 41 -2.59 -10.46 10.85
C ARG A 41 -2.72 -9.18 10.01
N GLU A 42 -3.48 -8.19 10.46
CA GLU A 42 -3.58 -6.89 9.79
C GLU A 42 -2.22 -6.20 9.73
N GLN A 43 -1.46 -6.20 10.81
CA GLN A 43 -0.17 -5.53 10.89
C GLN A 43 0.93 -6.23 10.08
N HIS A 44 1.06 -7.56 10.21
CA HIS A 44 2.15 -8.32 9.59
C HIS A 44 1.91 -8.66 8.12
N TYR A 45 0.67 -8.95 7.75
CA TYR A 45 0.38 -9.55 6.45
C TYR A 45 -0.52 -8.66 5.59
N ALA A 46 -0.89 -7.47 6.07
CA ALA A 46 -1.95 -6.67 5.45
C ALA A 46 -3.14 -7.55 5.04
N ASP A 47 -3.52 -8.47 5.92
CA ASP A 47 -4.57 -9.46 5.66
C ASP A 47 -5.93 -8.78 5.63
N ILE A 48 -6.47 -8.61 4.44
CA ILE A 48 -7.74 -7.94 4.18
C ILE A 48 -8.88 -8.59 4.93
N LYS A 49 -8.90 -9.93 4.96
CA LYS A 49 -9.94 -10.62 5.71
C LYS A 49 -9.86 -10.32 7.20
N ALA A 50 -8.63 -10.11 7.72
CA ALA A 50 -8.45 -9.63 9.09
C ALA A 50 -8.94 -8.19 9.25
N SER A 51 -8.68 -7.31 8.28
CA SER A 51 -9.16 -5.93 8.30
C SER A 51 -10.69 -5.87 8.24
N GLU A 52 -11.32 -6.63 7.34
CA GLU A 52 -12.79 -6.74 7.25
C GLU A 52 -13.42 -7.29 8.54
N GLU A 53 -12.81 -8.33 9.14
CA GLU A 53 -13.28 -8.86 10.40
C GLU A 53 -13.10 -7.86 11.57
N LEU A 54 -12.06 -7.03 11.54
CA LEU A 54 -11.85 -5.96 12.51
C LEU A 54 -12.86 -4.82 12.35
N GLU A 55 -13.16 -4.43 11.10
CA GLU A 55 -14.19 -3.42 10.83
C GLU A 55 -15.58 -3.88 11.25
N ASN A 56 -15.87 -5.15 11.03
CA ASN A 56 -17.14 -5.78 11.44
C ASN A 56 -17.16 -6.24 12.91
N PHE A 57 -16.05 -6.02 13.65
CA PHE A 57 -16.04 -6.35 15.08
C PHE A 57 -17.04 -5.43 15.84
N PRO A 58 -17.97 -5.98 16.63
CA PRO A 58 -19.04 -5.18 17.22
C PRO A 58 -18.49 -4.04 18.06
N ALA A 59 -18.75 -2.79 17.65
CA ALA A 59 -18.22 -1.59 18.30
C ALA A 59 -18.55 -1.52 19.80
N GLU A 60 -19.77 -1.94 20.19
CA GLU A 60 -20.15 -2.01 21.58
C GLU A 60 -19.31 -3.02 22.36
N ARG A 61 -18.95 -4.13 21.74
CA ARG A 61 -18.10 -5.14 22.35
C ARG A 61 -16.66 -4.66 22.49
N LEU A 62 -16.14 -3.97 21.48
CA LEU A 62 -14.84 -3.31 21.55
C LEU A 62 -14.80 -2.30 22.69
N ARG A 63 -15.86 -1.51 22.85
CA ARG A 63 -15.97 -0.54 23.94
C ARG A 63 -15.89 -1.21 25.31
N VAL A 64 -16.66 -2.28 25.52
CA VAL A 64 -16.63 -3.05 26.77
C VAL A 64 -15.22 -3.58 27.06
N LEU A 65 -14.55 -4.16 26.05
CA LEU A 65 -13.18 -4.69 26.19
C LEU A 65 -12.17 -3.57 26.48
N ALA A 66 -12.30 -2.43 25.79
CA ALA A 66 -11.45 -1.26 26.01
C ALA A 66 -11.61 -0.66 27.41
N GLU A 67 -12.86 -0.59 27.92
CA GLU A 67 -13.17 -0.13 29.27
C GLU A 67 -12.63 -1.10 30.34
N LYS A 68 -12.57 -2.40 30.06
CA LYS A 68 -11.91 -3.40 30.90
C LYS A 68 -10.37 -3.34 30.88
N GLY A 69 -9.81 -2.49 30.03
CA GLY A 69 -8.38 -2.23 30.02
C GLY A 69 -7.57 -2.99 28.99
N TYR A 70 -8.17 -3.73 28.05
CA TYR A 70 -7.40 -4.48 27.04
C TYR A 70 -6.78 -3.53 26.01
N PRO A 71 -5.44 -3.48 25.88
CA PRO A 71 -4.76 -2.47 25.05
C PRO A 71 -5.07 -2.61 23.57
N ALA A 72 -5.24 -3.84 23.06
CA ALA A 72 -5.64 -4.08 21.67
C ALA A 72 -7.04 -3.51 21.37
N ALA A 73 -8.00 -3.68 22.28
CA ALA A 73 -9.34 -3.11 22.13
C ALA A 73 -9.33 -1.58 22.27
N GLN A 74 -8.52 -1.03 23.18
CA GLN A 74 -8.33 0.42 23.32
C GLN A 74 -7.75 1.03 22.03
N PHE A 75 -6.76 0.39 21.45
CA PHE A 75 -6.16 0.80 20.18
C PHE A 75 -7.18 0.77 19.04
N GLN A 76 -7.94 -0.32 18.88
CA GLN A 76 -8.93 -0.44 17.81
C GLN A 76 -10.09 0.54 17.98
N LEU A 77 -10.55 0.76 19.22
CA LEU A 77 -11.56 1.77 19.51
C LEU A 77 -11.06 3.19 19.19
N ALA A 78 -9.79 3.47 19.46
CA ALA A 78 -9.17 4.74 19.10
C ALA A 78 -9.10 4.91 17.56
N LYS A 79 -8.82 3.86 16.79
CA LYS A 79 -8.88 3.89 15.31
C LYS A 79 -10.27 4.27 14.83
N ILE A 80 -11.34 3.68 15.40
CA ILE A 80 -12.73 4.00 15.05
C ILE A 80 -13.06 5.47 15.36
N TYR A 81 -12.64 6.00 16.51
CA TYR A 81 -12.85 7.42 16.81
C TYR A 81 -12.10 8.32 15.83
N LYS A 82 -10.87 7.94 15.45
CA LYS A 82 -10.06 8.69 14.48
C LYS A 82 -10.69 8.70 13.08
N SER A 83 -11.23 7.58 12.60
CA SER A 83 -11.92 7.50 11.30
C SER A 83 -13.22 8.30 11.25
N ASN A 84 -13.83 8.60 12.42
CA ASN A 84 -15.01 9.44 12.56
C ASN A 84 -14.68 10.91 12.90
N ASP A 85 -13.45 11.35 12.63
CA ASP A 85 -12.96 12.71 12.92
C ASP A 85 -13.06 13.13 14.40
N GLN A 86 -13.15 12.16 15.31
CA GLN A 86 -13.22 12.37 16.74
C GLN A 86 -11.82 12.27 17.39
N GLU A 87 -10.91 13.13 16.95
CA GLU A 87 -9.48 13.07 17.29
C GLU A 87 -9.20 13.09 18.79
N GLU A 88 -9.93 13.91 19.57
CA GLU A 88 -9.74 14.01 21.03
C GLU A 88 -10.13 12.71 21.78
N PHE A 89 -11.16 12.01 21.30
CA PHE A 89 -11.51 10.70 21.84
C PHE A 89 -10.49 9.64 21.43
N ALA A 90 -10.01 9.69 20.18
CA ALA A 90 -8.97 8.80 19.70
C ALA A 90 -7.69 8.96 20.55
N LYS A 91 -7.22 10.18 20.79
CA LYS A 91 -6.06 10.47 21.66
C LYS A 91 -6.20 9.81 23.04
N LYS A 92 -7.33 10.03 23.71
CA LYS A 92 -7.57 9.46 25.05
C LYS A 92 -7.47 7.94 25.07
N TRP A 93 -7.98 7.27 24.05
CA TRP A 93 -7.91 5.81 23.98
C TRP A 93 -6.52 5.31 23.57
N TYR A 94 -5.81 6.00 22.68
CA TYR A 94 -4.41 5.71 22.40
C TYR A 94 -3.54 5.89 23.64
N GLU A 95 -3.75 6.94 24.46
CA GLU A 95 -3.02 7.16 25.70
C GLU A 95 -3.23 6.03 26.73
N LYS A 96 -4.45 5.49 26.83
CA LYS A 96 -4.70 4.31 27.65
C LYS A 96 -3.95 3.07 27.17
N ALA A 97 -3.87 2.85 25.86
CA ALA A 97 -3.10 1.76 25.27
C ALA A 97 -1.58 1.96 25.48
N VAL A 98 -1.08 3.19 25.33
CA VAL A 98 0.31 3.58 25.57
C VAL A 98 0.71 3.35 27.02
N ALA A 99 -0.17 3.59 28.00
CA ALA A 99 0.08 3.30 29.40
C ALA A 99 0.39 1.82 29.66
N GLN A 100 0.04 0.94 28.72
CA GLN A 100 0.31 -0.49 28.73
C GLN A 100 1.40 -0.90 27.72
N ASN A 101 2.20 0.05 27.24
CA ASN A 101 3.27 -0.15 26.26
C ASN A 101 2.82 -0.75 24.93
N TYR A 102 1.61 -0.43 24.44
CA TYR A 102 1.16 -0.89 23.15
C TYR A 102 1.86 -0.12 22.02
N ALA A 103 2.74 -0.79 21.28
CA ALA A 103 3.66 -0.18 20.32
C ALA A 103 2.99 0.67 19.25
N GLU A 104 1.92 0.16 18.63
CA GLU A 104 1.23 0.87 17.55
C GLU A 104 0.46 2.11 18.06
N ALA A 105 0.03 2.13 19.32
CA ALA A 105 -0.57 3.32 19.90
C ALA A 105 0.45 4.46 20.07
N TYR A 106 1.70 4.15 20.43
CA TYR A 106 2.80 5.12 20.42
C TYR A 106 3.02 5.70 19.03
N TYR A 107 3.02 4.86 17.99
CA TYR A 107 3.13 5.32 16.61
C TYR A 107 1.99 6.25 16.21
N GLN A 108 0.73 5.91 16.55
CA GLN A 108 -0.41 6.78 16.25
C GLN A 108 -0.32 8.12 17.00
N LEU A 109 0.10 8.12 18.27
CA LEU A 109 0.29 9.36 19.02
C LEU A 109 1.47 10.21 18.48
N SER A 110 2.50 9.59 17.90
CA SER A 110 3.58 10.34 17.24
C SER A 110 3.07 11.18 16.06
N ASN A 111 2.01 10.74 15.41
CA ASN A 111 1.38 11.47 14.31
C ASN A 111 0.40 12.56 14.80
N LEU A 112 -0.17 12.40 15.99
CA LEU A 112 -1.14 13.34 16.57
C LEU A 112 -0.46 14.45 17.40
N TYR A 113 0.63 14.14 18.10
CA TYR A 113 1.35 15.09 18.98
C TYR A 113 2.65 15.61 18.34
N LYS A 114 2.56 16.75 17.62
CA LYS A 114 3.72 17.33 16.92
C LYS A 114 4.93 17.61 17.83
N GLN A 115 4.69 18.12 19.06
CA GLN A 115 5.74 18.47 20.01
C GLN A 115 6.46 17.24 20.61
N ARG A 116 5.81 16.09 20.67
CA ARG A 116 6.34 14.84 21.22
C ARG A 116 6.53 13.76 20.16
N LYS A 117 6.51 14.14 18.89
CA LYS A 117 6.58 13.21 17.76
C LYS A 117 7.77 12.27 17.86
N ASP A 118 8.94 12.80 18.08
CA ASP A 118 10.18 12.01 18.07
C ASP A 118 10.24 11.08 19.30
N GLU A 119 9.83 11.55 20.48
CA GLU A 119 9.73 10.74 21.70
C GLU A 119 8.81 9.52 21.52
N TYR A 120 7.60 9.76 21.02
CA TYR A 120 6.64 8.68 20.78
C TYR A 120 7.11 7.74 19.67
N LEU A 121 7.69 8.27 18.59
CA LEU A 121 8.21 7.44 17.50
C LEU A 121 9.35 6.53 17.98
N GLU A 122 10.30 7.08 18.73
CA GLU A 122 11.41 6.30 19.29
C GLU A 122 10.90 5.18 20.22
N LYS A 123 9.93 5.49 21.08
CA LYS A 123 9.32 4.50 21.95
C LYS A 123 8.59 3.41 21.18
N ALA A 124 7.85 3.77 20.12
CA ALA A 124 7.20 2.80 19.23
C ALA A 124 8.22 1.87 18.57
N ILE A 125 9.36 2.40 18.11
CA ILE A 125 10.44 1.62 17.50
C ILE A 125 11.03 0.62 18.52
N GLN A 126 11.33 1.10 19.73
CA GLN A 126 11.87 0.26 20.82
C GLN A 126 10.92 -0.90 21.19
N LEU A 127 9.61 -0.66 21.12
CA LEU A 127 8.57 -1.64 21.36
C LEU A 127 8.25 -2.53 20.15
N GLY A 128 8.92 -2.32 19.02
CA GLY A 128 8.84 -3.19 17.86
C GLY A 128 7.80 -2.82 16.82
N SER A 129 7.19 -1.60 16.85
CA SER A 129 6.25 -1.16 15.82
C SER A 129 6.89 -1.15 14.44
N TYR A 130 6.33 -1.93 13.51
CA TYR A 130 6.77 -1.96 12.11
C TYR A 130 6.47 -0.63 11.40
N ASN A 131 5.31 -0.03 11.66
CA ASN A 131 4.93 1.27 11.12
C ASN A 131 5.91 2.38 11.57
N ALA A 132 6.34 2.34 12.83
CA ALA A 132 7.30 3.30 13.35
C ALA A 132 8.70 3.13 12.73
N LYS A 133 9.15 1.88 12.56
CA LYS A 133 10.44 1.58 11.90
C LYS A 133 10.43 1.98 10.44
N ASP A 134 9.34 1.72 9.71
CA ASP A 134 9.18 2.13 8.32
C ASP A 134 9.20 3.65 8.19
N SER A 135 8.42 4.35 9.02
CA SER A 135 8.42 5.81 9.09
C SER A 135 9.79 6.40 9.40
N GLN A 136 10.56 5.77 10.29
CA GLN A 136 11.94 6.16 10.59
C GLN A 136 12.87 5.93 9.40
N ALA A 137 12.73 4.81 8.69
CA ALA A 137 13.50 4.54 7.50
C ALA A 137 13.29 5.62 6.42
N LEU A 138 12.03 6.01 6.18
CA LEU A 138 11.72 7.10 5.24
C LEU A 138 12.31 8.44 5.67
N ARG A 139 12.31 8.73 6.97
CA ARG A 139 12.97 9.94 7.51
C ARG A 139 14.49 9.91 7.32
N LEU A 140 15.11 8.75 7.46
CA LEU A 140 16.55 8.56 7.24
C LEU A 140 16.88 8.75 5.76
N LEU A 141 16.08 8.19 4.83
CA LEU A 141 16.21 8.44 3.38
C LEU A 141 16.15 9.94 3.08
N ALA A 142 15.16 10.65 3.63
CA ALA A 142 14.99 12.08 3.43
C ALA A 142 16.17 12.92 3.99
N LYS A 143 16.86 12.41 5.03
CA LYS A 143 18.07 13.04 5.59
C LYS A 143 19.36 12.63 4.87
N GLY A 144 19.29 11.70 3.92
CA GLY A 144 20.45 11.17 3.19
C GLY A 144 21.18 10.02 3.90
N ASP A 145 20.73 9.58 5.07
CA ASP A 145 21.26 8.37 5.75
C ASP A 145 20.65 7.11 5.15
N LYS A 146 21.06 6.83 3.93
CA LYS A 146 20.54 5.72 3.14
C LYS A 146 20.88 4.36 3.74
N LEU A 147 22.07 4.21 4.32
CA LEU A 147 22.51 2.93 4.89
C LEU A 147 21.61 2.49 6.05
N SER A 148 21.41 3.37 7.03
CA SER A 148 20.54 3.07 8.17
C SER A 148 19.09 2.83 7.74
N ALA A 149 18.61 3.58 6.75
CA ALA A 149 17.28 3.40 6.20
C ALA A 149 17.09 2.02 5.58
N ILE A 150 18.01 1.60 4.70
CA ILE A 150 17.95 0.28 4.04
C ILE A 150 18.03 -0.86 5.07
N MET A 151 18.85 -0.72 6.12
CA MET A 151 18.90 -1.72 7.19
C MET A 151 17.53 -1.89 7.87
N LEU A 152 16.85 -0.79 8.22
CA LEU A 152 15.52 -0.84 8.84
C LEU A 152 14.46 -1.40 7.88
N LEU A 153 14.47 -0.97 6.62
CA LEU A 153 13.56 -1.48 5.60
C LEU A 153 13.74 -2.98 5.40
N THR A 154 15.00 -3.46 5.33
CA THR A 154 15.32 -4.88 5.17
C THR A 154 14.78 -5.70 6.34
N GLN A 155 15.02 -5.28 7.59
CA GLN A 155 14.51 -5.98 8.77
C GLN A 155 12.98 -6.10 8.77
N ASN A 156 12.29 -5.01 8.42
CA ASN A 156 10.84 -5.01 8.34
C ASN A 156 10.31 -5.83 7.16
N ALA A 157 10.96 -5.73 6.00
CA ALA A 157 10.57 -6.46 4.79
C ALA A 157 10.73 -7.98 4.98
N GLU A 158 11.82 -8.43 5.61
CA GLU A 158 12.06 -9.82 5.99
C GLU A 158 11.05 -10.33 7.02
N ALA A 159 10.58 -9.45 7.90
CA ALA A 159 9.49 -9.75 8.84
C ALA A 159 8.10 -9.79 8.15
N GLY A 160 8.01 -9.53 6.83
CA GLY A 160 6.79 -9.60 6.06
C GLY A 160 5.98 -8.31 6.01
N PHE A 161 6.51 -7.16 6.47
CA PHE A 161 5.78 -5.89 6.46
C PHE A 161 5.68 -5.32 5.03
N PRO A 162 4.47 -5.26 4.43
CA PRO A 162 4.32 -4.97 2.99
C PRO A 162 4.80 -3.59 2.58
N ALA A 163 4.60 -2.56 3.40
CA ALA A 163 5.06 -1.21 3.09
C ALA A 163 6.59 -1.16 2.98
N SER A 164 7.31 -1.79 3.92
CA SER A 164 8.77 -1.86 3.86
C SER A 164 9.27 -2.73 2.71
N GLN A 165 8.55 -3.81 2.34
CA GLN A 165 8.83 -4.59 1.13
C GLN A 165 8.73 -3.72 -0.13
N ALA A 166 7.70 -2.90 -0.22
CA ALA A 166 7.52 -1.96 -1.32
C ALA A 166 8.62 -0.89 -1.38
N HIS A 167 8.95 -0.30 -0.24
CA HIS A 167 10.01 0.70 -0.16
C HIS A 167 11.38 0.11 -0.49
N LEU A 168 11.65 -1.13 -0.08
CA LEU A 168 12.88 -1.83 -0.44
C LEU A 168 12.89 -2.20 -1.93
N GLY A 169 11.74 -2.56 -2.50
CA GLY A 169 11.54 -2.70 -3.94
C GLY A 169 11.89 -1.40 -4.70
N ASN A 170 11.40 -0.26 -4.22
CA ASN A 170 11.75 1.06 -4.77
C ASN A 170 13.26 1.34 -4.66
N ALA A 171 13.85 1.05 -3.51
CA ALA A 171 15.30 1.24 -3.32
C ALA A 171 16.12 0.47 -4.37
N TYR A 172 15.80 -0.80 -4.63
CA TYR A 172 16.46 -1.57 -5.67
C TYR A 172 16.09 -1.14 -7.10
N PHE A 173 14.86 -0.70 -7.34
CA PHE A 173 14.39 -0.25 -8.66
C PHE A 173 15.12 1.02 -9.11
N TYR A 174 15.26 1.99 -8.21
CA TYR A 174 15.90 3.28 -8.50
C TYR A 174 17.39 3.32 -8.16
N GLY A 175 17.92 2.34 -7.45
CA GLY A 175 19.29 2.36 -6.93
C GLY A 175 19.49 3.35 -5.79
N ASP A 176 18.44 3.57 -4.97
CA ASP A 176 18.49 4.54 -3.88
C ASP A 176 18.96 3.89 -2.57
N GLY A 177 20.22 4.15 -2.22
CA GLY A 177 20.89 3.57 -1.04
C GLY A 177 21.39 2.14 -1.21
N VAL A 178 21.12 1.51 -2.34
CA VAL A 178 21.62 0.19 -2.77
C VAL A 178 22.04 0.25 -4.23
N GLN A 179 22.86 -0.70 -4.66
CA GLN A 179 23.07 -0.90 -6.08
C GLN A 179 21.73 -1.31 -6.72
N GLN A 180 21.41 -0.67 -7.86
CA GLN A 180 20.20 -1.01 -8.61
C GLN A 180 20.22 -2.50 -9.02
N ASP A 181 19.06 -3.13 -8.81
CA ASP A 181 18.87 -4.55 -9.09
C ASP A 181 17.37 -4.81 -9.35
N TRP A 182 17.01 -4.92 -10.63
CA TRP A 182 15.60 -5.13 -11.00
C TRP A 182 15.06 -6.49 -10.58
N GLN A 183 15.91 -7.52 -10.46
CA GLN A 183 15.50 -8.83 -9.96
C GLN A 183 15.09 -8.75 -8.48
N LYS A 184 15.89 -8.05 -7.66
CA LYS A 184 15.55 -7.81 -6.26
C LYS A 184 14.35 -6.87 -6.11
N ALA A 185 14.26 -5.84 -6.96
CA ALA A 185 13.09 -4.97 -6.99
C ALA A 185 11.81 -5.78 -7.26
N PHE A 186 11.86 -6.64 -8.29
CA PHE A 186 10.76 -7.53 -8.62
C PHE A 186 10.39 -8.49 -7.48
N TYR A 187 11.40 -9.10 -6.85
CA TYR A 187 11.18 -9.97 -5.70
C TYR A 187 10.43 -9.26 -4.59
N TRP A 188 10.91 -8.08 -4.16
CA TRP A 188 10.30 -7.34 -3.07
C TRP A 188 8.92 -6.77 -3.41
N TYR A 189 8.71 -6.28 -4.61
CA TYR A 189 7.37 -5.89 -5.06
C TYR A 189 6.41 -7.08 -5.11
N SER A 190 6.87 -8.24 -5.55
CA SER A 190 6.05 -9.45 -5.60
C SER A 190 5.65 -9.93 -4.20
N GLU A 191 6.59 -9.87 -3.23
CA GLU A 191 6.28 -10.17 -1.84
C GLU A 191 5.28 -9.16 -1.24
N ALA A 192 5.49 -7.87 -1.47
CA ALA A 192 4.54 -6.84 -1.08
C ALA A 192 3.15 -7.10 -1.69
N TYR A 193 3.09 -7.37 -2.99
CA TYR A 193 1.85 -7.63 -3.71
C TYR A 193 1.10 -8.87 -3.21
N LYS A 194 1.80 -9.95 -2.89
CA LYS A 194 1.18 -11.15 -2.29
C LYS A 194 0.55 -10.85 -0.93
N ASN A 195 1.19 -9.97 -0.17
CA ASN A 195 0.76 -9.60 1.17
C ASN A 195 -0.31 -8.50 1.16
N ILE A 196 -0.36 -7.68 0.10
CA ILE A 196 -1.43 -6.71 -0.13
C ILE A 196 -2.51 -7.41 -0.97
N LYS A 197 -3.47 -8.04 -0.31
CA LYS A 197 -4.64 -8.57 -1.03
C LYS A 197 -5.53 -7.40 -1.45
N ILE A 198 -5.60 -7.13 -2.75
CA ILE A 198 -6.43 -6.08 -3.35
C ILE A 198 -7.89 -6.57 -3.37
N ASN A 199 -8.58 -6.57 -2.25
CA ASN A 199 -10.01 -6.91 -2.18
C ASN A 199 -10.67 -6.37 -0.91
N SER A 200 -10.48 -5.12 -0.56
CA SER A 200 -11.34 -4.56 0.45
C SER A 200 -11.91 -3.22 0.05
N SER A 201 -13.18 -3.08 0.33
CA SER A 201 -13.94 -1.84 0.28
C SER A 201 -13.54 -0.87 1.41
N SER A 202 -12.50 -1.14 2.19
CA SER A 202 -12.09 -0.26 3.26
C SER A 202 -11.16 0.84 2.76
N ASP A 203 -11.74 2.02 2.55
CA ASP A 203 -11.04 3.25 2.16
C ASP A 203 -9.89 3.63 3.11
N PHE A 204 -9.89 3.13 4.34
CA PHE A 204 -8.88 3.42 5.35
C PHE A 204 -7.52 2.75 5.06
N PHE A 205 -7.53 1.51 4.62
CA PHE A 205 -6.30 0.79 4.23
C PHE A 205 -5.71 1.40 2.95
N LEU A 206 -6.59 1.84 2.04
CA LEU A 206 -6.25 2.56 0.82
C LEU A 206 -5.63 3.93 1.10
N LEU A 207 -6.05 4.62 2.16
CA LEU A 207 -5.49 5.91 2.54
C LEU A 207 -4.06 5.76 3.12
N LEU A 208 -3.77 4.67 3.81
CA LEU A 208 -2.43 4.37 4.34
C LEU A 208 -1.46 3.86 3.27
N LEU A 209 -1.96 3.06 2.32
CA LEU A 209 -1.19 2.46 1.22
C LEU A 209 -1.45 3.15 -0.13
N GLY A 210 -2.47 3.98 -0.26
CA GLY A 210 -3.02 4.47 -1.53
C GLY A 210 -2.05 5.11 -2.53
N ARG A 211 -0.83 5.38 -2.11
CA ARG A 211 0.28 5.78 -2.98
C ARG A 211 1.25 4.61 -3.22
N VAL A 212 1.48 3.80 -2.19
CA VAL A 212 2.43 2.68 -2.23
C VAL A 212 1.91 1.53 -3.11
N ASP A 213 0.61 1.23 -3.06
CA ASP A 213 0.00 0.16 -3.86
C ASP A 213 0.05 0.44 -5.35
N PHE A 214 -0.23 1.69 -5.72
CA PHE A 214 -0.19 2.08 -7.11
C PHE A 214 1.25 2.10 -7.65
N ASP A 215 2.22 2.54 -6.83
CA ASP A 215 3.64 2.55 -7.21
C ASP A 215 4.18 1.12 -7.38
N ILE A 216 3.81 0.19 -6.47
CA ILE A 216 4.14 -1.24 -6.59
C ILE A 216 3.57 -1.80 -7.90
N TYR A 217 2.29 -1.56 -8.13
CA TYR A 217 1.59 -2.02 -9.33
C TYR A 217 2.26 -1.47 -10.59
N GLN A 218 2.49 -0.16 -10.68
CA GLN A 218 3.15 0.48 -11.82
C GLN A 218 4.55 -0.09 -12.05
N ASN A 219 5.34 -0.28 -11.00
CA ASN A 219 6.70 -0.78 -11.12
C ASN A 219 6.73 -2.26 -11.50
N LEU A 220 5.84 -3.10 -10.96
CA LEU A 220 5.68 -4.49 -11.40
C LEU A 220 5.31 -4.56 -12.89
N VAL A 221 4.30 -3.80 -13.30
CA VAL A 221 3.88 -3.73 -14.71
C VAL A 221 5.02 -3.26 -15.60
N THR A 222 5.77 -2.24 -15.16
CA THR A 222 6.94 -1.72 -15.89
C THR A 222 7.99 -2.82 -16.07
N LEU A 223 8.33 -3.55 -15.00
CA LEU A 223 9.30 -4.64 -15.05
C LEU A 223 8.88 -5.77 -16.01
N TYR A 224 7.59 -6.13 -16.00
CA TYR A 224 7.04 -7.16 -16.89
C TYR A 224 6.96 -6.69 -18.35
N LEU A 225 6.38 -5.53 -18.63
CA LEU A 225 6.18 -5.05 -19.99
C LEU A 225 7.51 -4.74 -20.70
N LEU A 226 8.51 -4.27 -19.95
CA LEU A 226 9.85 -4.01 -20.47
C LEU A 226 10.72 -5.27 -20.52
N GLY A 227 10.25 -6.42 -19.99
CA GLY A 227 11.01 -7.68 -19.98
C GLY A 227 12.34 -7.57 -19.22
N LEU A 228 12.38 -6.81 -18.13
CA LEU A 228 13.59 -6.57 -17.34
C LEU A 228 13.93 -7.72 -16.39
N VAL A 229 12.95 -8.53 -15.99
CA VAL A 229 13.11 -9.58 -14.97
C VAL A 229 12.59 -10.94 -15.38
N SER A 230 11.73 -11.02 -16.39
CA SER A 230 11.27 -12.28 -16.99
C SER A 230 10.96 -12.03 -18.46
N PRO A 231 10.78 -13.08 -19.28
CA PRO A 231 10.23 -12.88 -20.61
C PRO A 231 8.93 -12.08 -20.50
N LYS A 232 8.72 -11.16 -21.43
CA LYS A 232 7.53 -10.34 -21.52
C LYS A 232 6.29 -11.22 -21.33
N ASN A 233 5.52 -10.97 -20.29
CA ASN A 233 4.37 -11.79 -19.91
C ASN A 233 3.11 -10.91 -19.89
N GLU A 234 2.42 -10.83 -21.03
CA GLU A 234 1.22 -10.03 -21.18
C GLU A 234 0.05 -10.60 -20.38
N GLU A 235 -0.04 -11.94 -20.21
CA GLU A 235 -1.06 -12.57 -19.41
C GLU A 235 -1.00 -12.16 -17.94
N MET A 236 0.21 -12.10 -17.37
CA MET A 236 0.40 -11.60 -16.00
C MET A 236 0.05 -10.11 -15.89
N VAL A 237 0.35 -9.32 -16.92
CA VAL A 237 -0.02 -7.90 -16.96
C VAL A 237 -1.52 -7.73 -17.01
N GLU A 238 -2.24 -8.58 -17.76
CA GLU A 238 -3.71 -8.57 -17.77
C GLU A 238 -4.30 -8.98 -16.41
N GLU A 239 -3.72 -9.95 -15.72
CA GLU A 239 -4.16 -10.30 -14.36
C GLU A 239 -3.97 -9.11 -13.40
N LEU A 240 -2.80 -8.46 -13.44
CA LEU A 240 -2.53 -7.28 -12.64
C LEU A 240 -3.50 -6.13 -13.00
N LEU A 241 -3.80 -5.93 -14.29
CA LEU A 241 -4.74 -4.92 -14.77
C LEU A 241 -6.17 -5.19 -14.27
N ASN A 242 -6.63 -6.44 -14.35
CA ASN A 242 -7.96 -6.82 -13.86
C ASN A 242 -8.11 -6.53 -12.37
N ARG A 243 -7.10 -6.85 -11.57
CA ARG A 243 -7.09 -6.52 -10.14
C ARG A 243 -7.02 -5.01 -9.88
N CYS A 244 -6.25 -4.28 -10.68
CA CYS A 244 -6.15 -2.83 -10.58
C CYS A 244 -7.49 -2.15 -10.89
N ASN A 245 -8.23 -2.64 -11.88
CA ASN A 245 -9.54 -2.09 -12.27
C ASN A 245 -10.62 -2.24 -11.19
N GLU A 246 -10.43 -3.11 -10.22
CA GLU A 246 -11.28 -3.17 -9.03
C GLU A 246 -10.99 -2.00 -8.08
N HIS A 247 -9.82 -1.35 -8.23
CA HIS A 247 -9.33 -0.30 -7.36
C HIS A 247 -9.64 1.11 -7.86
N SER A 248 -10.01 2.04 -6.95
CA SER A 248 -10.38 3.43 -7.29
C SER A 248 -9.27 4.19 -8.01
N THR A 249 -8.01 4.03 -7.60
CA THR A 249 -6.87 4.77 -8.15
C THR A 249 -6.61 4.48 -9.63
N CYS A 250 -6.80 3.22 -10.06
CA CYS A 250 -6.66 2.86 -11.47
C CYS A 250 -7.81 3.41 -12.32
N LYS A 251 -9.02 3.43 -11.75
CA LYS A 251 -10.19 4.06 -12.38
C LYS A 251 -9.99 5.56 -12.57
N GLU A 252 -9.46 6.26 -11.59
CA GLU A 252 -9.13 7.68 -11.68
C GLU A 252 -8.11 7.97 -12.79
N LYS A 253 -7.12 7.09 -12.97
CA LYS A 253 -6.09 7.23 -14.02
C LYS A 253 -6.55 6.75 -15.39
N LYS A 254 -7.79 6.23 -15.52
CA LYS A 254 -8.37 5.75 -16.80
C LYS A 254 -7.51 4.70 -17.50
N ILE A 255 -6.87 3.83 -16.73
CA ILE A 255 -6.12 2.70 -17.26
C ILE A 255 -7.12 1.57 -17.49
N THR A 256 -7.37 1.21 -18.73
CA THR A 256 -8.39 0.21 -19.10
C THR A 256 -7.82 -1.03 -19.78
N ASP A 257 -6.65 -0.91 -20.39
CA ASP A 257 -6.01 -1.99 -21.13
C ASP A 257 -4.46 -1.89 -21.11
N ILE A 258 -3.80 -2.85 -21.76
CA ILE A 258 -2.34 -2.90 -21.89
C ILE A 258 -1.80 -1.69 -22.65
N THR A 259 -2.54 -1.16 -23.62
CA THR A 259 -2.14 0.02 -24.39
C THR A 259 -2.05 1.26 -23.50
N ASP A 260 -3.06 1.46 -22.64
CA ASP A 260 -3.04 2.53 -21.64
C ASP A 260 -1.85 2.37 -20.66
N LEU A 261 -1.51 1.14 -20.26
CA LEU A 261 -0.33 0.87 -19.43
C LEU A 261 0.98 1.23 -20.14
N LYS A 262 1.14 0.86 -21.42
CA LYS A 262 2.31 1.21 -22.24
C LYS A 262 2.44 2.74 -22.38
N LEU A 263 1.32 3.44 -22.67
CA LEU A 263 1.29 4.89 -22.70
C LEU A 263 1.61 5.53 -21.34
N ASN A 264 1.15 4.92 -20.24
CA ASN A 264 1.47 5.37 -18.90
C ASN A 264 2.97 5.24 -18.61
N ILE A 265 3.64 4.14 -19.03
CA ILE A 265 5.10 4.00 -18.91
C ILE A 265 5.82 5.13 -19.66
N LEU A 266 5.39 5.47 -20.86
CA LEU A 266 6.00 6.57 -21.66
C LEU A 266 5.80 7.95 -21.01
N SER A 267 4.77 8.13 -20.20
CA SER A 267 4.48 9.38 -19.49
C SER A 267 5.30 9.58 -18.21
N ARG A 268 6.06 8.58 -17.79
CA ARG A 268 6.81 8.59 -16.53
C ARG A 268 8.14 9.30 -16.66
N ASP A 269 8.30 10.44 -16.01
CA ASP A 269 9.58 11.17 -15.92
C ASP A 269 10.49 10.63 -14.77
N ASP A 270 9.96 9.78 -13.91
CA ASP A 270 10.64 9.21 -12.73
C ASP A 270 11.45 7.95 -13.02
N LEU A 271 11.32 7.37 -14.23
CA LEU A 271 12.02 6.16 -14.59
C LEU A 271 13.54 6.36 -14.65
N PRO A 272 14.35 5.38 -14.21
CA PRO A 272 15.80 5.44 -14.29
C PRO A 272 16.30 5.67 -15.74
N LYS A 273 17.32 6.51 -15.90
CA LYS A 273 17.83 6.91 -17.23
C LYS A 273 18.97 5.99 -17.72
N GLN A 274 18.84 4.69 -17.52
CA GLN A 274 19.84 3.73 -17.97
C GLN A 274 19.64 3.35 -19.42
N PRO A 275 20.73 3.13 -20.19
CA PRO A 275 20.63 2.83 -21.62
C PRO A 275 19.73 1.63 -21.93
N GLU A 276 19.88 0.54 -21.19
CA GLU A 276 19.06 -0.67 -21.36
C GLU A 276 17.56 -0.40 -21.16
N LEU A 277 17.20 0.38 -20.13
CA LEU A 277 15.81 0.74 -19.86
C LEU A 277 15.26 1.65 -20.96
N GLN A 278 16.05 2.61 -21.41
CA GLN A 278 15.65 3.55 -22.46
C GLN A 278 15.45 2.84 -23.81
N GLU A 279 16.29 1.87 -24.14
CA GLU A 279 16.12 1.03 -25.34
C GLU A 279 14.79 0.29 -25.32
N LYS A 280 14.43 -0.30 -24.17
CA LYS A 280 13.16 -1.02 -24.01
C LYS A 280 11.94 -0.11 -24.05
N ILE A 281 12.06 1.10 -23.49
CA ILE A 281 11.01 2.14 -23.56
C ILE A 281 10.77 2.57 -25.00
N GLU A 282 11.86 2.78 -25.77
CA GLU A 282 11.74 3.16 -27.19
C GLU A 282 11.14 1.99 -28.01
N ALA A 283 11.45 0.75 -27.70
CA ALA A 283 10.81 -0.41 -28.35
C ALA A 283 9.31 -0.48 -28.10
N ILE A 284 8.83 -0.15 -26.90
CA ILE A 284 7.38 -0.01 -26.62
C ILE A 284 6.78 1.12 -27.44
N LYS A 285 7.47 2.25 -27.56
CA LYS A 285 6.99 3.39 -28.35
C LYS A 285 6.85 3.02 -29.82
N GLU A 286 7.85 2.32 -30.40
CA GLU A 286 7.79 1.82 -31.77
C GLU A 286 6.62 0.84 -31.97
N GLU A 287 6.41 -0.08 -31.02
CA GLU A 287 5.27 -1.01 -31.08
C GLU A 287 3.93 -0.27 -31.10
N LEU A 288 3.77 0.76 -30.27
CA LEU A 288 2.57 1.60 -30.22
C LEU A 288 2.34 2.37 -31.54
N VAL A 289 3.40 2.87 -32.15
CA VAL A 289 3.33 3.53 -33.48
C VAL A 289 2.88 2.55 -34.56
N LEU A 290 3.39 1.33 -34.53
CA LEU A 290 3.06 0.26 -35.50
C LEU A 290 1.60 -0.21 -35.38
N SER A 291 0.93 0.02 -34.26
CA SER A 291 -0.49 -0.31 -34.06
C SER A 291 -1.40 0.44 -35.04
N LYS A 292 -0.96 1.61 -35.51
CA LYS A 292 -1.73 2.53 -36.38
C LYS A 292 -3.10 2.88 -35.80
N ASP A 293 -3.24 2.87 -34.47
CA ASP A 293 -4.45 3.36 -33.81
C ASP A 293 -4.39 4.90 -33.71
N PRO A 294 -5.34 5.63 -34.32
CA PRO A 294 -5.34 7.08 -34.26
C PRO A 294 -5.36 7.66 -32.85
N LYS A 295 -6.04 6.99 -31.91
CA LYS A 295 -6.09 7.42 -30.51
C LYS A 295 -4.71 7.28 -29.82
N VAL A 296 -4.02 6.20 -30.11
CA VAL A 296 -2.66 5.96 -29.61
C VAL A 296 -1.69 7.00 -30.16
N LEU A 297 -1.75 7.27 -31.47
CA LEU A 297 -0.91 8.29 -32.13
C LEU A 297 -1.16 9.69 -31.55
N ILE A 298 -2.42 10.05 -31.28
CA ILE A 298 -2.74 11.32 -30.62
C ILE A 298 -2.10 11.40 -29.24
N LYS A 299 -2.19 10.33 -28.43
CA LYS A 299 -1.57 10.28 -27.10
C LYS A 299 -0.04 10.36 -27.16
N LEU A 300 0.58 9.68 -28.12
CA LEU A 300 2.03 9.81 -28.36
C LEU A 300 2.41 11.25 -28.73
N GLY A 301 1.63 11.92 -29.56
CA GLY A 301 1.84 13.32 -29.89
C GLY A 301 1.69 14.27 -28.70
N GLU A 302 0.75 13.98 -27.78
CA GLU A 302 0.59 14.74 -26.53
C GLU A 302 1.77 14.54 -25.54
N LEU A 303 2.35 13.35 -25.51
CA LEU A 303 3.49 13.03 -24.64
C LEU A 303 4.82 13.52 -25.21
N GLU A 304 4.90 13.77 -26.52
CA GLU A 304 6.15 14.14 -27.17
C GLU A 304 6.54 15.59 -26.90
N LYS A 305 7.78 15.79 -26.41
CA LYS A 305 8.35 17.11 -26.12
C LYS A 305 8.87 17.81 -27.39
N ASP A 306 9.29 17.05 -28.39
CA ASP A 306 9.73 17.56 -29.68
C ASP A 306 8.51 17.87 -30.58
N LYS A 307 8.35 19.15 -30.89
CA LYS A 307 7.20 19.63 -31.67
C LYS A 307 7.12 18.99 -33.08
N SER A 308 8.26 18.73 -33.72
CA SER A 308 8.29 18.13 -35.06
C SER A 308 7.83 16.68 -35.02
N LYS A 309 8.25 15.92 -33.98
CA LYS A 309 7.79 14.55 -33.75
C LYS A 309 6.32 14.51 -33.35
N ALA A 310 5.87 15.41 -32.47
CA ALA A 310 4.47 15.55 -32.10
C ALA A 310 3.60 15.83 -33.33
N GLN A 311 4.03 16.77 -34.19
CA GLN A 311 3.35 17.10 -35.46
C GLN A 311 3.23 15.88 -36.37
N LYS A 312 4.27 15.05 -36.46
CA LYS A 312 4.23 13.80 -37.23
C LYS A 312 3.14 12.86 -36.70
N TYR A 313 3.09 12.61 -35.40
CA TYR A 313 2.08 11.72 -34.82
C TYR A 313 0.67 12.22 -35.03
N PHE A 314 0.42 13.53 -34.89
CA PHE A 314 -0.90 14.11 -35.19
C PHE A 314 -1.24 14.03 -36.68
N GLY A 315 -0.23 14.20 -37.56
CA GLY A 315 -0.37 14.02 -38.99
C GLY A 315 -0.74 12.59 -39.37
N ASP A 316 0.00 11.61 -38.84
CA ASP A 316 -0.28 10.18 -39.04
C ASP A 316 -1.70 9.81 -38.56
N ALA A 317 -2.15 10.36 -37.41
CA ALA A 317 -3.52 10.17 -36.94
C ALA A 317 -4.57 10.82 -37.84
N CYS A 318 -4.28 11.99 -38.41
CA CYS A 318 -5.13 12.66 -39.38
C CYS A 318 -5.27 11.85 -40.70
N ASP A 319 -4.17 11.29 -41.20
CA ASP A 319 -4.14 10.42 -42.38
C ASP A 319 -4.99 9.15 -42.20
N LEU A 320 -5.12 8.69 -40.95
CA LEU A 320 -6.00 7.60 -40.52
C LEU A 320 -7.48 8.09 -40.31
N ARG A 321 -7.85 9.26 -40.80
CA ARG A 321 -9.19 9.88 -40.74
C ARG A 321 -9.64 10.27 -39.34
N SER A 322 -8.73 10.53 -38.41
CA SER A 322 -9.07 11.08 -37.09
C SER A 322 -9.27 12.59 -37.18
N GLN A 323 -10.50 13.06 -36.96
CA GLN A 323 -10.79 14.51 -36.91
C GLN A 323 -9.95 15.18 -35.79
N GLU A 324 -9.85 14.56 -34.63
CA GLU A 324 -9.05 15.08 -33.50
C GLU A 324 -7.56 15.18 -33.85
N GLY A 325 -7.00 14.17 -34.56
CA GLY A 325 -5.62 14.22 -35.05
C GLY A 325 -5.40 15.39 -36.01
N CYS A 326 -6.33 15.61 -36.94
CA CYS A 326 -6.27 16.74 -37.89
C CYS A 326 -6.36 18.09 -37.15
N ASP A 327 -7.20 18.21 -36.16
CA ASP A 327 -7.35 19.44 -35.38
C ASP A 327 -6.09 19.78 -34.60
N LYS A 328 -5.52 18.80 -33.89
CA LYS A 328 -4.22 18.96 -33.14
C LYS A 328 -3.06 19.28 -34.10
N TYR A 329 -2.99 18.64 -35.26
CA TYR A 329 -1.99 18.96 -36.29
C TYR A 329 -2.10 20.42 -36.73
N ARG A 330 -3.31 20.94 -37.00
CA ARG A 330 -3.55 22.33 -37.38
C ARG A 330 -3.20 23.32 -36.27
N GLU A 331 -3.61 23.02 -35.03
CA GLU A 331 -3.31 23.86 -33.87
C GLU A 331 -1.78 24.03 -33.65
N LEU A 332 -1.04 22.92 -33.81
CA LEU A 332 0.42 22.95 -33.64
C LEU A 332 1.11 23.80 -34.72
N ASN A 333 0.61 23.74 -35.97
CA ASN A 333 1.11 24.56 -37.08
C ASN A 333 0.80 26.04 -36.91
N GLN A 334 -0.43 26.41 -36.51
CA GLN A 334 -0.80 27.81 -36.28
C GLN A 334 0.06 28.50 -35.19
N LYS A 335 0.44 27.74 -34.14
CA LYS A 335 1.34 28.22 -33.09
C LYS A 335 2.80 28.42 -33.57
N GLN A 336 3.19 27.79 -34.69
CA GLN A 336 4.52 28.01 -35.31
C GLN A 336 4.54 29.30 -36.15
N ASP A 337 3.44 29.67 -36.80
CA ASP A 337 3.36 30.87 -37.66
C ASP A 337 3.23 32.17 -36.84
N ILE A 338 2.72 32.11 -35.61
CA ILE A 338 2.62 33.27 -34.69
C ILE A 338 3.98 33.61 -34.04
N ASN A 339 4.91 32.66 -33.99
CA ASN A 339 6.23 32.82 -33.34
C ASN A 339 7.36 33.07 -34.38
N LYS A 340 7.05 33.28 -35.65
CA LYS A 340 7.94 33.78 -36.71
C LYS A 340 7.69 35.25 -36.94
#